data_3adc42587bd65ed03a6a46cca6e2344a
#
_entry.id   3adc42587bd65ed03a6a46cca6e2344a
#
_cell.length_a   1.000
_cell.length_b   1.000
_cell.length_c   1.000
_cell.angle_alpha   90.00
_cell.angle_beta   90.00
_cell.angle_gamma   90.00
#
_symmetry.space_group_name_H-M   'P 1'
#
loop_
_entity.id
_entity.type
_entity.pdbx_description
1 polymer ?
#
loop_
_entity_poly.entity_id
_entity_poly.type
_entity_poly.pdbx_seq_one_letter_code
_entity_poly.pdbx_strand_id
1 'polypeptide(L)'
;MSNFWDMDIIKYDVYRGPNLGVYIAVNDKIGLVPMGFAKTKADKLAEYLDIEIYSTAIANTRLIGALSVMNNKGILLPTTAYQNEYDFLKEATDLEVGVLDTKFNALGNVICVNDKGAVVSPWLSKEDCQTISDVLGVEVIQKKIAGFNQVGSVMVANDSGAAIHPEANEEDM
;
A
#
# COMPACT_ATOMS: atom_id res chain seq x y z
N MET A 1 10.01 -6.74 -26.40
CA MET A 1 8.60 -7.17 -26.17
C MET A 1 8.65 -8.29 -25.15
N SER A 2 8.48 -7.98 -23.87
CA SER A 2 8.33 -8.99 -22.81
C SER A 2 7.00 -9.72 -23.06
N ASN A 3 7.06 -11.03 -23.23
CA ASN A 3 5.87 -11.85 -23.41
C ASN A 3 5.01 -11.74 -22.14
N PHE A 4 3.73 -11.45 -22.29
CA PHE A 4 2.72 -11.40 -21.23
C PHE A 4 2.62 -12.70 -20.39
N TRP A 5 3.32 -13.75 -20.81
CA TRP A 5 3.33 -15.10 -20.23
C TRP A 5 4.55 -15.40 -19.33
N ASP A 6 5.47 -14.43 -19.13
CA ASP A 6 6.63 -14.56 -18.25
C ASP A 6 6.37 -13.93 -16.87
N MET A 7 5.17 -14.14 -16.31
CA MET A 7 4.89 -13.77 -14.93
C MET A 7 5.30 -14.91 -14.01
N ASP A 8 6.34 -14.69 -13.22
CA ASP A 8 6.70 -15.58 -12.14
C ASP A 8 5.63 -15.53 -11.03
N ILE A 9 4.87 -16.60 -10.89
CA ILE A 9 3.91 -16.75 -9.80
C ILE A 9 4.60 -17.43 -8.62
N ILE A 10 4.79 -16.69 -7.53
CA ILE A 10 5.44 -17.17 -6.33
C ILE A 10 4.41 -17.42 -5.24
N LYS A 11 4.48 -18.61 -4.61
CA LYS A 11 3.74 -18.87 -3.39
C LYS A 11 4.49 -18.34 -2.18
N TYR A 12 3.86 -17.40 -1.49
CA TYR A 12 4.40 -16.78 -0.30
C TYR A 12 3.34 -16.72 0.80
N ASP A 13 3.75 -16.83 2.06
CA ASP A 13 2.86 -16.74 3.21
C ASP A 13 3.45 -15.82 4.29
N VAL A 14 2.59 -15.11 4.98
CA VAL A 14 2.92 -14.33 6.17
C VAL A 14 2.16 -14.89 7.35
N TYR A 15 2.88 -15.25 8.43
CA TYR A 15 2.29 -15.87 9.62
C TYR A 15 1.40 -17.09 9.33
N ARG A 16 1.79 -17.92 8.34
CA ARG A 16 1.03 -19.09 7.86
C ARG A 16 -0.33 -18.73 7.25
N GLY A 17 -0.52 -17.50 6.83
CA GLY A 17 -1.74 -17.01 6.19
C GLY A 17 -1.48 -16.45 4.80
N PRO A 18 -2.48 -16.46 3.91
CA PRO A 18 -2.35 -15.96 2.53
C PRO A 18 -2.49 -14.44 2.41
N ASN A 19 -2.84 -13.73 3.49
CA ASN A 19 -3.20 -12.32 3.48
C ASN A 19 -1.94 -11.42 3.48
N LEU A 20 -1.15 -11.47 2.43
CA LEU A 20 0.12 -10.74 2.31
C LEU A 20 -0.09 -9.23 2.47
N GLY A 21 -1.05 -8.66 1.74
CA GLY A 21 -1.35 -7.23 1.73
C GLY A 21 -1.83 -6.65 3.06
N VAL A 22 -2.15 -7.47 4.05
CA VAL A 22 -2.44 -7.00 5.42
C VAL A 22 -1.15 -6.64 6.17
N TYR A 23 -0.08 -7.39 5.91
CA TYR A 23 1.17 -7.33 6.68
C TYR A 23 2.31 -6.66 5.93
N ILE A 24 2.28 -6.63 4.62
CA ILE A 24 3.36 -6.14 3.76
C ILE A 24 2.85 -5.01 2.88
N ALA A 25 3.64 -3.95 2.76
CA ALA A 25 3.46 -2.91 1.75
C ALA A 25 4.72 -2.85 0.88
N VAL A 26 4.56 -2.68 -0.43
CA VAL A 26 5.67 -2.64 -1.39
C VAL A 26 5.44 -1.57 -2.46
N ASN A 27 6.53 -1.04 -2.97
CA ASN A 27 6.60 -0.32 -4.24
C ASN A 27 7.71 -0.95 -5.11
N ASP A 28 8.14 -0.31 -6.18
CA ASP A 28 9.16 -0.87 -7.09
C ASP A 28 10.59 -0.83 -6.52
N LYS A 29 10.82 -0.23 -5.35
CA LYS A 29 12.16 -0.03 -4.78
C LYS A 29 12.31 -0.64 -3.40
N ILE A 30 11.25 -0.55 -2.59
CA ILE A 30 11.29 -0.97 -1.19
C ILE A 30 10.07 -1.79 -0.80
N GLY A 31 10.26 -2.61 0.21
CA GLY A 31 9.18 -3.32 0.90
C GLY A 31 9.24 -3.09 2.41
N LEU A 32 8.08 -2.88 3.00
CA LEU A 32 7.91 -2.76 4.44
C LEU A 32 7.34 -4.08 4.97
N VAL A 33 8.02 -4.68 5.94
CA VAL A 33 7.58 -5.91 6.61
C VAL A 33 7.46 -5.68 8.12
N PRO A 34 6.64 -6.46 8.83
CA PRO A 34 6.45 -6.30 10.27
C PRO A 34 7.75 -6.50 11.05
N MET A 35 7.93 -5.72 12.12
CA MET A 35 9.01 -5.93 13.08
C MET A 35 8.98 -7.39 13.60
N GLY A 36 10.16 -8.03 13.62
CA GLY A 36 10.29 -9.46 13.97
C GLY A 36 9.87 -10.42 12.84
N PHE A 37 9.69 -9.93 11.62
CA PHE A 37 9.52 -10.80 10.47
C PHE A 37 10.77 -11.68 10.25
N ALA A 38 10.58 -12.95 9.86
CA ALA A 38 11.68 -13.87 9.72
C ALA A 38 12.66 -13.39 8.63
N LYS A 39 13.93 -13.19 9.01
CA LYS A 39 14.97 -12.69 8.10
C LYS A 39 15.06 -13.49 6.81
N THR A 40 15.03 -14.83 6.88
CA THR A 40 15.07 -15.68 5.69
C THR A 40 13.88 -15.49 4.74
N LYS A 41 12.72 -15.08 5.26
CA LYS A 41 11.56 -14.72 4.44
C LYS A 41 11.73 -13.31 3.84
N ALA A 42 12.23 -12.36 4.63
CA ALA A 42 12.52 -11.02 4.14
C ALA A 42 13.55 -11.06 3.01
N ASP A 43 14.65 -11.81 3.19
CA ASP A 43 15.70 -11.97 2.18
C ASP A 43 15.14 -12.58 0.87
N LYS A 44 14.27 -13.60 0.97
CA LYS A 44 13.61 -14.17 -0.22
C LYS A 44 12.66 -13.17 -0.90
N LEU A 45 11.93 -12.36 -0.13
CA LEU A 45 11.04 -11.35 -0.69
C LEU A 45 11.85 -10.28 -1.44
N ALA A 46 12.97 -9.84 -0.86
CA ALA A 46 13.90 -8.91 -1.49
C ALA A 46 14.44 -9.47 -2.81
N GLU A 47 14.88 -10.74 -2.82
CA GLU A 47 15.38 -11.42 -4.02
C GLU A 47 14.31 -11.56 -5.10
N TYR A 48 13.07 -11.95 -4.75
CA TYR A 48 12.00 -12.14 -5.71
C TYR A 48 11.51 -10.85 -6.36
N LEU A 49 11.48 -9.75 -5.59
CA LEU A 49 10.96 -8.47 -6.06
C LEU A 49 12.08 -7.52 -6.52
N ASP A 50 13.36 -7.88 -6.30
CA ASP A 50 14.54 -7.03 -6.55
C ASP A 50 14.42 -5.66 -5.85
N ILE A 51 14.06 -5.67 -4.56
CA ILE A 51 13.82 -4.48 -3.73
C ILE A 51 14.52 -4.57 -2.38
N GLU A 52 14.71 -3.42 -1.74
CA GLU A 52 15.15 -3.37 -0.35
C GLU A 52 14.01 -3.62 0.63
N ILE A 53 14.28 -4.33 1.73
CA ILE A 53 13.26 -4.64 2.74
C ILE A 53 13.59 -3.93 4.06
N TYR A 54 12.63 -3.15 4.53
CA TYR A 54 12.68 -2.49 5.84
C TYR A 54 11.71 -3.14 6.81
N SER A 55 12.20 -3.42 8.04
CA SER A 55 11.37 -3.99 9.10
C SER A 55 10.90 -2.89 10.04
N THR A 56 9.59 -2.72 10.17
CA THR A 56 8.98 -1.64 10.94
C THR A 56 7.68 -2.09 11.64
N ALA A 57 7.11 -1.22 12.43
CA ALA A 57 5.74 -1.32 12.95
C ALA A 57 4.96 -0.07 12.53
N ILE A 58 3.65 -0.14 12.51
CA ILE A 58 2.76 1.02 12.38
C ILE A 58 1.71 0.90 13.46
N ALA A 59 1.55 1.94 14.29
CA ALA A 59 0.74 1.94 15.50
C ALA A 59 1.11 0.79 16.45
N ASN A 60 2.40 0.44 16.54
CA ASN A 60 2.93 -0.70 17.30
C ASN A 60 2.27 -2.04 16.93
N THR A 61 1.84 -2.18 15.69
CA THR A 61 1.22 -3.40 15.16
C THR A 61 2.03 -4.00 14.02
N ARG A 62 1.61 -5.19 13.57
CA ARG A 62 2.16 -5.89 12.41
C ARG A 62 1.37 -5.65 11.12
N LEU A 63 0.35 -4.79 11.15
CA LEU A 63 -0.63 -4.61 10.08
C LEU A 63 -0.16 -3.54 9.07
N ILE A 64 1.07 -3.66 8.58
CA ILE A 64 1.74 -2.64 7.77
C ILE A 64 0.91 -2.24 6.55
N GLY A 65 0.55 -3.21 5.71
CA GLY A 65 -0.17 -2.92 4.48
C GLY A 65 -1.64 -2.56 4.67
N ALA A 66 -2.25 -2.95 5.82
CA ALA A 66 -3.59 -2.49 6.15
C ALA A 66 -3.62 -1.04 6.65
N LEU A 67 -2.57 -0.60 7.36
CA LEU A 67 -2.51 0.71 8.00
C LEU A 67 -1.83 1.78 7.13
N SER A 68 -0.96 1.39 6.19
CA SER A 68 -0.27 2.35 5.32
C SER A 68 -0.59 2.12 3.85
N VAL A 69 -0.32 3.15 3.06
CA VAL A 69 -0.28 3.07 1.60
C VAL A 69 0.97 3.75 1.09
N MET A 70 1.52 3.25 0.00
CA MET A 70 2.75 3.79 -0.58
C MET A 70 2.80 3.61 -2.09
N ASN A 71 3.55 4.48 -2.73
CA ASN A 71 4.01 4.36 -4.11
C ASN A 71 5.51 4.72 -4.18
N ASN A 72 6.08 4.93 -5.36
CA ASN A 72 7.50 5.27 -5.51
C ASN A 72 7.87 6.70 -5.07
N LYS A 73 6.90 7.52 -4.67
CA LYS A 73 7.11 8.92 -4.25
C LYS A 73 6.91 9.13 -2.76
N GLY A 74 5.95 8.41 -2.16
CA GLY A 74 5.63 8.64 -0.76
C GLY A 74 4.98 7.47 -0.03
N ILE A 75 4.90 7.65 1.30
CA ILE A 75 4.26 6.76 2.27
C ILE A 75 3.25 7.58 3.08
N LEU A 76 2.01 7.13 3.16
CA LEU A 76 1.00 7.68 4.05
C LEU A 76 0.79 6.77 5.25
N LEU A 77 0.82 7.37 6.43
CA LEU A 77 0.59 6.74 7.72
C LEU A 77 -0.72 7.26 8.35
N PRO A 78 -1.41 6.46 9.18
CA PRO A 78 -2.55 6.93 9.95
C PRO A 78 -2.10 7.78 11.15
N THR A 79 -3.01 8.57 11.71
CA THR A 79 -2.74 9.37 12.94
C THR A 79 -2.37 8.52 14.16
N THR A 80 -2.67 7.23 14.11
CA THR A 80 -2.30 6.28 15.18
C THR A 80 -0.85 5.82 15.11
N ALA A 81 -0.11 6.13 14.03
CA ALA A 81 1.32 5.85 13.93
C ALA A 81 2.10 6.67 14.98
N TYR A 82 3.11 6.05 15.59
CA TYR A 82 3.96 6.73 16.56
C TYR A 82 5.02 7.58 15.87
N GLN A 83 5.48 8.65 16.54
CA GLN A 83 6.50 9.55 16.00
C GLN A 83 7.78 8.83 15.60
N ASN A 84 8.25 7.89 16.41
CA ASN A 84 9.44 7.10 16.09
C ASN A 84 9.28 6.18 14.87
N GLU A 85 8.06 5.75 14.55
CA GLU A 85 7.77 4.96 13.33
C GLU A 85 7.83 5.87 12.09
N TYR A 86 7.28 7.07 12.20
CA TYR A 86 7.38 8.11 11.18
C TYR A 86 8.85 8.51 10.92
N ASP A 87 9.60 8.85 12.00
CA ASP A 87 10.99 9.27 11.90
C ASP A 87 11.85 8.18 11.27
N PHE A 88 11.66 6.92 11.68
CA PHE A 88 12.36 5.78 11.08
C PHE A 88 12.13 5.70 9.57
N LEU A 89 10.89 5.77 9.10
CA LEU A 89 10.58 5.67 7.67
C LEU A 89 11.16 6.86 6.90
N LYS A 90 11.11 8.05 7.47
CA LYS A 90 11.68 9.25 6.86
C LYS A 90 13.20 9.23 6.75
N GLU A 91 13.88 8.62 7.73
CA GLU A 91 15.33 8.49 7.73
C GLU A 91 15.82 7.30 6.89
N ALA A 92 15.05 6.20 6.87
CA ALA A 92 15.45 4.96 6.21
C ALA A 92 15.12 4.93 4.71
N THR A 93 14.18 5.77 4.25
CA THR A 93 13.73 5.78 2.86
C THR A 93 13.89 7.16 2.24
N ASP A 94 14.09 7.22 0.93
CA ASP A 94 14.13 8.49 0.17
C ASP A 94 12.70 8.96 -0.23
N LEU A 95 11.66 8.48 0.48
CA LEU A 95 10.27 8.76 0.17
C LEU A 95 9.72 9.90 1.02
N GLU A 96 8.78 10.66 0.47
CA GLU A 96 7.99 11.59 1.28
C GLU A 96 7.12 10.80 2.26
N VAL A 97 7.19 11.11 3.55
CA VAL A 97 6.37 10.45 4.57
C VAL A 97 5.38 11.44 5.14
N GLY A 98 4.09 11.14 4.98
CA GLY A 98 3.01 11.97 5.48
C GLY A 98 2.07 11.22 6.42
N VAL A 99 1.33 11.99 7.23
CA VAL A 99 0.27 11.46 8.10
C VAL A 99 -1.07 11.96 7.56
N LEU A 100 -2.02 11.03 7.36
CA LEU A 100 -3.38 11.38 6.96
C LEU A 100 -4.25 11.53 8.20
N ASP A 101 -4.67 12.76 8.48
CA ASP A 101 -5.55 13.09 9.62
C ASP A 101 -7.01 12.80 9.27
N THR A 102 -7.37 11.55 9.36
CA THR A 102 -8.72 11.05 9.08
C THR A 102 -9.18 10.09 10.18
N LYS A 103 -10.50 9.91 10.29
CA LYS A 103 -11.07 8.91 11.20
C LYS A 103 -10.82 7.45 10.77
N PHE A 104 -10.29 7.24 9.56
CA PHE A 104 -10.04 5.91 9.00
C PHE A 104 -8.57 5.54 9.15
N ASN A 105 -8.24 4.71 10.14
CA ASN A 105 -6.85 4.31 10.38
C ASN A 105 -6.34 3.21 9.43
N ALA A 106 -7.23 2.39 8.88
CA ALA A 106 -6.86 1.35 7.93
C ALA A 106 -6.80 1.92 6.51
N LEU A 107 -5.75 2.72 6.24
CA LEU A 107 -5.59 3.46 4.98
C LEU A 107 -5.54 2.52 3.77
N GLY A 108 -4.86 1.37 3.90
CA GLY A 108 -4.79 0.35 2.85
C GLY A 108 -6.13 -0.26 2.47
N ASN A 109 -7.18 -0.11 3.30
CA ASN A 109 -8.53 -0.55 2.95
C ASN A 109 -9.32 0.50 2.16
N VAL A 110 -8.99 1.78 2.30
CA VAL A 110 -9.77 2.89 1.73
C VAL A 110 -9.07 3.63 0.60
N ILE A 111 -7.81 3.29 0.33
CA ILE A 111 -6.98 3.88 -0.72
C ILE A 111 -6.32 2.76 -1.52
N CYS A 112 -6.40 2.83 -2.86
CA CYS A 112 -5.57 2.06 -3.78
C CYS A 112 -4.77 3.04 -4.63
N VAL A 113 -3.45 2.89 -4.71
CA VAL A 113 -2.55 3.82 -5.37
C VAL A 113 -1.49 3.10 -6.19
N ASN A 114 -1.05 3.74 -7.27
CA ASN A 114 0.18 3.49 -8.01
C ASN A 114 0.88 4.82 -8.30
N ASP A 115 1.89 4.86 -9.16
CA ASP A 115 2.60 6.11 -9.50
C ASP A 115 1.83 7.04 -10.44
N LYS A 116 0.72 6.59 -11.01
CA LYS A 116 -0.10 7.33 -11.99
C LYS A 116 -1.34 7.95 -11.39
N GLY A 117 -1.91 7.32 -10.34
CA GLY A 117 -3.15 7.78 -9.74
C GLY A 117 -3.52 7.03 -8.47
N ALA A 118 -4.51 7.56 -7.76
CA ALA A 118 -5.12 6.93 -6.60
C ALA A 118 -6.63 6.88 -6.74
N VAL A 119 -7.21 5.71 -6.46
CA VAL A 119 -8.64 5.55 -6.24
C VAL A 119 -8.87 5.48 -4.74
N VAL A 120 -9.73 6.36 -4.24
CA VAL A 120 -9.97 6.48 -2.80
C VAL A 120 -11.45 6.37 -2.48
N SER A 121 -11.73 5.94 -1.25
CA SER A 121 -13.07 5.84 -0.73
C SER A 121 -13.81 7.17 -0.79
N PRO A 122 -15.11 7.20 -1.17
CA PRO A 122 -15.96 8.38 -1.03
C PRO A 122 -16.16 8.85 0.41
N TRP A 123 -15.72 8.08 1.40
CA TRP A 123 -15.78 8.47 2.82
C TRP A 123 -14.71 9.50 3.24
N LEU A 124 -13.63 9.61 2.45
CA LEU A 124 -12.58 10.57 2.69
C LEU A 124 -13.04 12.00 2.34
N SER A 125 -12.53 12.99 3.05
CA SER A 125 -12.83 14.39 2.77
C SER A 125 -12.03 14.92 1.56
N LYS A 126 -12.32 16.13 1.13
CA LYS A 126 -11.51 16.79 0.09
C LYS A 126 -10.12 17.12 0.59
N GLU A 127 -10.00 17.47 1.86
CA GLU A 127 -8.73 17.72 2.54
C GLU A 127 -7.88 16.45 2.61
N ASP A 128 -8.51 15.30 2.92
CA ASP A 128 -7.84 13.99 2.87
C ASP A 128 -7.30 13.73 1.45
N CYS A 129 -8.13 13.95 0.42
CA CYS A 129 -7.72 13.75 -0.97
C CYS A 129 -6.55 14.65 -1.38
N GLN A 130 -6.53 15.91 -0.90
CA GLN A 130 -5.42 16.82 -1.15
C GLN A 130 -4.13 16.33 -0.48
N THR A 131 -4.19 15.92 0.79
CA THR A 131 -3.04 15.35 1.49
C THR A 131 -2.50 14.10 0.79
N ILE A 132 -3.40 13.22 0.33
CA ILE A 132 -3.01 12.02 -0.44
C ILE A 132 -2.29 12.42 -1.73
N SER A 133 -2.85 13.39 -2.46
CA SER A 133 -2.24 13.90 -3.70
C SER A 133 -0.87 14.52 -3.45
N ASP A 134 -0.71 15.31 -2.39
CA ASP A 134 0.53 16.01 -2.08
C ASP A 134 1.64 15.02 -1.70
N VAL A 135 1.35 14.05 -0.82
CA VAL A 135 2.35 13.08 -0.34
C VAL A 135 2.70 12.03 -1.39
N LEU A 136 1.69 11.50 -2.09
CA LEU A 136 1.92 10.44 -3.08
C LEU A 136 2.19 10.98 -4.49
N GLY A 137 2.04 12.31 -4.71
CA GLY A 137 2.33 12.99 -5.98
C GLY A 137 1.48 12.50 -7.14
N VAL A 138 0.20 12.19 -6.91
CA VAL A 138 -0.72 11.60 -7.90
C VAL A 138 -2.08 12.30 -7.92
N GLU A 139 -2.80 12.18 -9.03
CA GLU A 139 -4.20 12.55 -9.09
C GLU A 139 -5.05 11.58 -8.26
N VAL A 140 -6.06 12.11 -7.55
CA VAL A 140 -6.93 11.34 -6.66
C VAL A 140 -8.36 11.35 -7.17
N ILE A 141 -8.93 10.16 -7.35
CA ILE A 141 -10.32 9.97 -7.77
C ILE A 141 -11.10 9.29 -6.64
N GLN A 142 -12.19 9.93 -6.20
CA GLN A 142 -13.12 9.33 -5.24
C GLN A 142 -14.19 8.53 -5.97
N LYS A 143 -14.23 7.22 -5.73
CA LYS A 143 -15.30 6.36 -6.26
C LYS A 143 -15.44 5.09 -5.43
N LYS A 144 -16.56 4.39 -5.61
CA LYS A 144 -16.74 3.01 -5.13
C LYS A 144 -16.21 2.06 -6.19
N ILE A 145 -15.84 0.86 -5.78
CA ILE A 145 -15.51 -0.24 -6.68
C ILE A 145 -16.45 -1.41 -6.36
N ALA A 146 -17.16 -1.90 -7.34
CA ALA A 146 -18.18 -2.95 -7.18
C ALA A 146 -19.19 -2.64 -6.05
N GLY A 147 -19.54 -1.35 -5.85
CA GLY A 147 -20.41 -0.89 -4.78
C GLY A 147 -19.76 -0.76 -3.40
N PHE A 148 -18.50 -1.19 -3.23
CA PHE A 148 -17.76 -1.10 -1.96
C PHE A 148 -17.09 0.27 -1.80
N ASN A 149 -17.16 0.80 -0.57
CA ASN A 149 -16.41 2.02 -0.20
C ASN A 149 -14.95 1.71 0.19
N GLN A 150 -14.65 0.47 0.57
CA GLN A 150 -13.30 0.02 0.95
C GLN A 150 -12.52 -0.39 -0.32
N VAL A 151 -12.20 0.59 -1.14
CA VAL A 151 -11.63 0.38 -2.48
C VAL A 151 -10.31 -0.39 -2.45
N GLY A 152 -9.44 -0.11 -1.48
CA GLY A 152 -8.17 -0.81 -1.33
C GLY A 152 -8.30 -2.28 -0.87
N SER A 153 -9.48 -2.67 -0.35
CA SER A 153 -9.75 -4.08 0.00
C SER A 153 -10.23 -4.90 -1.19
N VAL A 154 -10.69 -4.26 -2.25
CA VAL A 154 -11.33 -4.90 -3.43
C VAL A 154 -10.61 -4.59 -4.74
N MET A 155 -9.46 -3.91 -4.64
CA MET A 155 -8.64 -3.51 -5.78
C MET A 155 -7.16 -3.51 -5.39
N VAL A 156 -6.31 -3.95 -6.30
CA VAL A 156 -4.86 -3.78 -6.23
C VAL A 156 -4.36 -3.34 -7.59
N ALA A 157 -3.43 -2.41 -7.61
CA ALA A 157 -2.89 -1.84 -8.85
C ALA A 157 -1.37 -1.74 -8.81
N ASN A 158 -0.76 -1.83 -9.98
CA ASN A 158 0.60 -1.36 -10.27
C ASN A 158 0.53 -0.44 -11.49
N ASP A 159 1.67 0.02 -11.99
CA ASP A 159 1.72 0.95 -13.13
C ASP A 159 1.34 0.32 -14.48
N SER A 160 1.26 -1.01 -14.53
CA SER A 160 0.92 -1.76 -15.74
C SER A 160 -0.54 -2.17 -15.80
N GLY A 161 -1.24 -2.23 -14.66
CA GLY A 161 -2.63 -2.64 -14.61
C GLY A 161 -3.19 -2.74 -13.20
N ALA A 162 -4.44 -3.19 -13.11
CA ALA A 162 -5.13 -3.41 -11.85
C ALA A 162 -5.90 -4.73 -11.87
N ALA A 163 -5.96 -5.37 -10.71
CA ALA A 163 -6.90 -6.46 -10.43
C ALA A 163 -7.98 -5.92 -9.51
N ILE A 164 -9.24 -6.09 -9.90
CA ILE A 164 -10.39 -5.56 -9.18
C ILE A 164 -11.40 -6.66 -8.88
N HIS A 165 -12.31 -6.38 -7.97
CA HIS A 165 -13.39 -7.30 -7.60
C HIS A 165 -14.16 -7.78 -8.84
N PRO A 166 -14.53 -9.07 -8.95
CA PRO A 166 -15.18 -9.62 -10.15
C PRO A 166 -16.58 -9.06 -10.45
N GLU A 167 -17.22 -8.42 -9.47
CA GLU A 167 -18.51 -7.72 -9.66
C GLU A 167 -18.35 -6.26 -10.10
N ALA A 168 -17.11 -5.79 -10.32
CA ALA A 168 -16.88 -4.46 -10.88
C ALA A 168 -17.39 -4.39 -12.33
N ASN A 169 -17.96 -3.26 -12.68
CA ASN A 169 -18.49 -3.00 -14.02
C ASN A 169 -17.60 -2.00 -14.79
N GLU A 170 -18.00 -1.67 -16.03
CA GLU A 170 -17.23 -0.73 -16.88
C GLU A 170 -17.12 0.68 -16.27
N GLU A 171 -18.11 1.10 -15.46
CA GLU A 171 -18.06 2.40 -14.78
C GLU A 171 -17.05 2.41 -13.62
N ASP A 172 -16.69 1.24 -13.09
CA ASP A 172 -15.71 1.09 -12.02
C ASP A 172 -14.26 1.17 -12.55
N MET A 173 -14.08 0.88 -13.82
CA MET A 173 -12.80 0.91 -14.52
C MET A 173 -12.51 2.28 -15.13
#